data_e2ac5b6e2c36ba0d1acefd2d9382bc6e
#
_entry.id   e2ac5b6e2c36ba0d1acefd2d9382bc6e
#
_cell.length_a   1.000
_cell.length_b   1.000
_cell.length_c   1.000
_cell.angle_alpha   90.00
_cell.angle_beta   90.00
_cell.angle_gamma   90.00
#
_symmetry.space_group_name_H-M   'P 1'
#
loop_
_entity.id
_entity.type
_entity.pdbx_description
1 polymer ?
#
loop_
_entity_poly.entity_id
_entity_poly.type
_entity_poly.pdbx_seq_one_letter_code
_entity_poly.pdbx_strand_id
1 'polypeptide(L)'
;DENIKNIINTGDLVIPDGIGLIYGSRIKKRPLKERVTGFDLSINILEIANKEGYSLFLLGGKEGIAKKAGINIIEQYPNIKLAGYHHGYFKGSHIGHVNSQEELDIINNINSLKPDIIFVGLGFPKQEIWINENKDKLNCKVIIGNGGTMDILSGNIKRAPEVFQNLGLEWLYRLVKEPSRIKRQMVLPKFMIHMLFTKDVIQ
;
A
#
# COMPACT_ATOMS: atom_id res chain seq x y z
N ASP A 1 10.84 -5.58 -14.10
CA ASP A 1 9.60 -5.92 -14.82
C ASP A 1 9.03 -4.62 -15.39
N GLU A 2 9.14 -4.46 -16.71
CA GLU A 2 8.74 -3.24 -17.42
C GLU A 2 7.22 -3.00 -17.34
N ASN A 3 6.44 -4.07 -17.29
CA ASN A 3 4.98 -3.95 -17.15
C ASN A 3 4.59 -3.31 -15.81
N ILE A 4 5.21 -3.76 -14.71
CA ILE A 4 4.94 -3.18 -13.38
C ILE A 4 5.42 -1.73 -13.31
N LYS A 5 6.55 -1.39 -13.93
CA LYS A 5 7.03 0.00 -14.03
C LYS A 5 6.00 0.88 -14.76
N ASN A 6 5.46 0.40 -15.88
CA ASN A 6 4.43 1.13 -16.61
C ASN A 6 3.17 1.33 -15.76
N ILE A 7 2.69 0.29 -15.08
CA ILE A 7 1.55 0.38 -14.16
C ILE A 7 1.80 1.44 -13.08
N ILE A 8 2.96 1.43 -12.40
CA ILE A 8 3.29 2.41 -11.37
C ILE A 8 3.26 3.84 -11.94
N ASN A 9 3.79 4.04 -13.15
CA ASN A 9 3.82 5.33 -13.80
C ASN A 9 2.44 5.85 -14.25
N THR A 10 1.39 5.02 -14.25
CA THR A 10 0.01 5.47 -14.47
C THR A 10 -0.66 6.04 -13.22
N GLY A 11 0.00 5.97 -12.06
CA GLY A 11 -0.53 6.55 -10.83
C GLY A 11 -0.41 8.08 -10.84
N ASP A 12 -1.45 8.76 -10.35
CA ASP A 12 -1.45 10.23 -10.23
C ASP A 12 -0.41 10.71 -9.22
N LEU A 13 -0.08 9.89 -8.23
CA LEU A 13 0.95 10.14 -7.23
C LEU A 13 1.77 8.88 -6.94
N VAL A 14 3.07 8.96 -7.16
CA VAL A 14 4.04 7.92 -6.82
C VAL A 14 4.96 8.40 -5.70
N ILE A 15 4.98 7.69 -4.58
CA ILE A 15 5.74 8.08 -3.38
C ILE A 15 6.98 7.22 -3.17
N PRO A 16 8.10 7.79 -2.67
CA PRO A 16 9.32 7.07 -2.38
C PRO A 16 9.26 6.41 -0.99
N ASP A 17 8.57 5.27 -0.86
CA ASP A 17 8.42 4.56 0.43
C ASP A 17 9.71 3.82 0.82
N GLY A 18 10.34 3.11 -0.11
CA GLY A 18 11.49 2.28 0.20
C GLY A 18 12.73 3.09 0.56
N ILE A 19 13.36 2.82 1.73
CA ILE A 19 14.61 3.49 2.15
C ILE A 19 15.74 3.32 1.13
N GLY A 20 15.75 2.23 0.38
CA GLY A 20 16.69 2.01 -0.72
C GLY A 20 16.63 3.10 -1.79
N LEU A 21 15.45 3.63 -2.10
CA LEU A 21 15.27 4.72 -3.05
C LEU A 21 15.97 6.00 -2.57
N ILE A 22 15.86 6.30 -1.27
CA ILE A 22 16.54 7.44 -0.65
C ILE A 22 18.06 7.32 -0.74
N TYR A 23 18.58 6.14 -0.39
CA TYR A 23 20.03 5.90 -0.50
C TYR A 23 20.49 5.89 -1.95
N GLY A 24 19.75 5.22 -2.84
CA GLY A 24 20.06 5.18 -4.27
C GLY A 24 20.08 6.57 -4.92
N SER A 25 19.10 7.43 -4.58
CA SER A 25 19.04 8.80 -5.09
C SER A 25 20.24 9.65 -4.67
N ARG A 26 20.75 9.45 -3.43
CA ARG A 26 21.97 10.11 -2.92
C ARG A 26 23.22 9.62 -3.66
N ILE A 27 23.35 8.29 -3.88
CA ILE A 27 24.44 7.71 -4.67
C ILE A 27 24.47 8.29 -6.08
N LYS A 28 23.30 8.50 -6.69
CA LYS A 28 23.17 9.09 -8.04
C LYS A 28 23.24 10.62 -8.06
N LYS A 29 23.55 11.26 -6.93
CA LYS A 29 23.62 12.74 -6.81
C LYS A 29 22.34 13.46 -7.24
N ARG A 30 21.19 12.79 -7.10
CA ARG A 30 19.84 13.33 -7.33
C ARG A 30 18.96 13.02 -6.12
N PRO A 31 19.25 13.64 -4.95
CA PRO A 31 18.61 13.28 -3.69
C PRO A 31 17.11 13.55 -3.74
N LEU A 32 16.33 12.55 -3.36
CA LEU A 32 14.92 12.73 -3.04
C LEU A 32 14.80 13.57 -1.77
N LYS A 33 13.80 14.42 -1.72
CA LYS A 33 13.61 15.40 -0.64
C LYS A 33 13.40 14.68 0.70
N GLU A 34 12.55 13.68 0.72
CA GLU A 34 12.19 12.92 1.91
C GLU A 34 11.69 11.52 1.56
N ARG A 35 11.62 10.65 2.55
CA ARG A 35 10.93 9.36 2.48
C ARG A 35 9.48 9.55 2.88
N VAL A 36 8.54 9.13 2.03
CA VAL A 36 7.11 9.11 2.35
C VAL A 36 6.66 7.65 2.40
N THR A 37 6.32 7.15 3.59
CA THR A 37 5.84 5.76 3.69
C THR A 37 4.36 5.67 3.35
N GLY A 38 3.95 4.54 2.76
CA GLY A 38 2.53 4.29 2.51
C GLY A 38 1.69 4.32 3.79
N PHE A 39 2.26 3.95 4.95
CA PHE A 39 1.60 4.05 6.24
C PHE A 39 1.35 5.51 6.64
N ASP A 40 2.37 6.36 6.62
CA ASP A 40 2.24 7.77 7.02
C ASP A 40 1.27 8.51 6.10
N LEU A 41 1.34 8.25 4.78
CA LEU A 41 0.34 8.78 3.84
C LEU A 41 -1.07 8.30 4.18
N SER A 42 -1.25 7.01 4.54
CA SER A 42 -2.56 6.48 4.94
C SER A 42 -3.09 7.15 6.20
N ILE A 43 -2.25 7.43 7.20
CA ILE A 43 -2.65 8.16 8.41
C ILE A 43 -3.11 9.58 8.07
N ASN A 44 -2.34 10.32 7.25
CA ASN A 44 -2.72 11.66 6.83
C ASN A 44 -4.05 11.67 6.05
N ILE A 45 -4.28 10.66 5.21
CA ILE A 45 -5.57 10.50 4.51
C ILE A 45 -6.70 10.24 5.50
N LEU A 46 -6.49 9.40 6.54
CA LEU A 46 -7.49 9.15 7.57
C LEU A 46 -7.80 10.41 8.40
N GLU A 47 -6.79 11.24 8.72
CA GLU A 47 -6.99 12.53 9.40
C GLU A 47 -7.86 13.48 8.57
N ILE A 48 -7.58 13.59 7.27
CA ILE A 48 -8.37 14.40 6.34
C ILE A 48 -9.80 13.81 6.22
N ALA A 49 -9.90 12.48 6.07
CA ALA A 49 -11.19 11.80 5.96
C ALA A 49 -12.05 12.01 7.22
N ASN A 50 -11.43 11.98 8.41
CA ASN A 50 -12.11 12.28 9.67
C ASN A 50 -12.60 13.74 9.75
N LYS A 51 -11.77 14.67 9.29
CA LYS A 51 -12.13 16.10 9.29
C LYS A 51 -13.31 16.39 8.36
N GLU A 52 -13.30 15.79 7.18
CA GLU A 52 -14.28 16.06 6.11
C GLU A 52 -15.47 15.07 6.13
N GLY A 53 -15.46 14.06 7.00
CA GLY A 53 -16.52 13.05 7.09
C GLY A 53 -16.60 12.12 5.89
N TYR A 54 -15.45 11.83 5.24
CA TYR A 54 -15.40 10.94 4.08
C TYR A 54 -15.65 9.48 4.44
N SER A 55 -16.12 8.73 3.45
CA SER A 55 -16.37 7.31 3.55
C SER A 55 -15.18 6.49 3.05
N LEU A 56 -14.90 5.38 3.74
CA LEU A 56 -13.74 4.51 3.52
C LEU A 56 -14.17 3.07 3.24
N PHE A 57 -13.59 2.46 2.21
CA PHE A 57 -13.66 1.02 1.97
C PHE A 57 -12.28 0.39 2.14
N LEU A 58 -12.22 -0.79 2.76
CA LEU A 58 -10.98 -1.53 3.00
C LEU A 58 -10.99 -2.84 2.23
N LEU A 59 -10.07 -2.99 1.27
CA LEU A 59 -9.92 -4.21 0.47
C LEU A 59 -8.53 -4.83 0.74
N GLY A 60 -8.46 -5.98 1.40
CA GLY A 60 -7.17 -6.65 1.56
C GLY A 60 -6.99 -7.37 2.89
N GLY A 61 -5.76 -7.87 3.09
CA GLY A 61 -5.43 -8.69 4.24
C GLY A 61 -6.07 -10.07 4.23
N LYS A 62 -5.77 -10.87 5.25
CA LYS A 62 -6.47 -12.13 5.50
C LYS A 62 -7.90 -11.87 5.95
N GLU A 63 -8.72 -12.90 5.92
CA GLU A 63 -10.08 -12.83 6.46
C GLU A 63 -10.10 -12.24 7.88
N GLY A 64 -11.02 -11.30 8.12
CA GLY A 64 -11.15 -10.57 9.39
C GLY A 64 -10.18 -9.38 9.55
N ILE A 65 -9.06 -9.27 8.82
CA ILE A 65 -8.09 -8.17 8.97
C ILE A 65 -8.69 -6.83 8.57
N ALA A 66 -9.28 -6.74 7.39
CA ALA A 66 -9.91 -5.51 6.92
C ALA A 66 -11.05 -5.06 7.86
N LYS A 67 -11.86 -6.02 8.35
CA LYS A 67 -12.91 -5.75 9.35
C LYS A 67 -12.33 -5.12 10.62
N LYS A 68 -11.31 -5.77 11.19
CA LYS A 68 -10.68 -5.31 12.43
C LYS A 68 -10.01 -3.94 12.25
N ALA A 69 -9.32 -3.73 11.12
CA ALA A 69 -8.76 -2.43 10.77
C ALA A 69 -9.83 -1.35 10.70
N GLY A 70 -10.97 -1.64 10.05
CA GLY A 70 -12.10 -0.72 9.97
C GLY A 70 -12.66 -0.34 11.33
N ILE A 71 -12.84 -1.31 12.23
CA ILE A 71 -13.30 -1.05 13.61
C ILE A 71 -12.31 -0.12 14.34
N ASN A 72 -11.02 -0.44 14.32
CA ASN A 72 -10.01 0.39 14.99
C ASN A 72 -9.92 1.80 14.38
N ILE A 73 -10.10 1.93 13.05
CA ILE A 73 -10.11 3.23 12.38
C ILE A 73 -11.27 4.09 12.89
N ILE A 74 -12.50 3.56 12.91
CA ILE A 74 -13.66 4.36 13.35
C ILE A 74 -13.65 4.67 14.85
N GLU A 75 -13.02 3.83 15.67
CA GLU A 75 -12.76 4.14 17.09
C GLU A 75 -11.81 5.33 17.24
N GLN A 76 -10.75 5.40 16.43
CA GLN A 76 -9.77 6.47 16.47
C GLN A 76 -10.22 7.73 15.69
N TYR A 77 -11.00 7.55 14.63
CA TYR A 77 -11.46 8.58 13.70
C TYR A 77 -12.97 8.53 13.54
N PRO A 78 -13.76 9.01 14.54
CA PRO A 78 -15.20 8.76 14.65
C PRO A 78 -16.07 9.41 13.55
N ASN A 79 -15.56 10.40 12.83
CA ASN A 79 -16.30 11.01 11.73
C ASN A 79 -16.15 10.27 10.39
N ILE A 80 -15.22 9.30 10.30
CA ILE A 80 -15.08 8.46 9.11
C ILE A 80 -16.27 7.50 9.02
N LYS A 81 -16.87 7.43 7.84
CA LYS A 81 -17.94 6.47 7.54
C LYS A 81 -17.30 5.21 6.97
N LEU A 82 -17.25 4.12 7.73
CA LEU A 82 -16.80 2.83 7.19
C LEU A 82 -17.88 2.31 6.23
N ALA A 83 -17.67 2.51 4.92
CA ALA A 83 -18.59 2.07 3.88
C ALA A 83 -18.64 0.55 3.77
N GLY A 84 -17.48 -0.12 3.90
CA GLY A 84 -17.40 -1.57 3.87
C GLY A 84 -15.96 -2.08 3.91
N TYR A 85 -15.84 -3.39 3.85
CA TYR A 85 -14.55 -4.07 3.82
C TYR A 85 -14.65 -5.41 3.11
N HIS A 86 -13.52 -5.89 2.56
CA HIS A 86 -13.40 -7.22 2.00
C HIS A 86 -11.98 -7.76 2.17
N HIS A 87 -11.81 -9.05 2.37
CA HIS A 87 -10.48 -9.68 2.44
C HIS A 87 -9.79 -9.69 1.06
N GLY A 88 -8.46 -9.90 1.05
CA GLY A 88 -7.66 -9.90 -0.17
C GLY A 88 -7.48 -11.27 -0.85
N TYR A 89 -8.17 -12.31 -0.40
CA TYR A 89 -8.07 -13.67 -0.92
C TYR A 89 -9.29 -14.03 -1.77
N PHE A 90 -9.31 -13.49 -2.98
CA PHE A 90 -10.35 -13.72 -3.98
C PHE A 90 -9.71 -13.92 -5.34
N LYS A 91 -10.43 -14.55 -6.28
CA LYS A 91 -9.99 -14.64 -7.67
C LYS A 91 -10.20 -13.30 -8.33
N GLY A 92 -9.11 -12.75 -8.90
CA GLY A 92 -9.16 -11.44 -9.55
C GLY A 92 -7.94 -11.19 -10.43
N SER A 93 -7.90 -10.05 -11.08
CA SER A 93 -6.86 -9.61 -12.00
C SER A 93 -5.46 -9.65 -11.38
N HIS A 94 -5.34 -9.37 -10.08
CA HIS A 94 -4.09 -9.41 -9.31
C HIS A 94 -3.41 -10.79 -9.23
N ILE A 95 -4.12 -11.84 -9.59
CA ILE A 95 -3.61 -13.23 -9.68
C ILE A 95 -3.93 -13.87 -11.03
N GLY A 96 -4.18 -13.06 -12.08
CA GLY A 96 -4.39 -13.53 -13.45
C GLY A 96 -5.83 -13.94 -13.80
N HIS A 97 -6.82 -13.70 -12.93
CA HIS A 97 -8.22 -13.98 -13.18
C HIS A 97 -9.02 -12.70 -13.45
N VAL A 98 -8.74 -12.06 -14.59
CA VAL A 98 -9.40 -10.80 -14.98
C VAL A 98 -10.90 -11.03 -15.18
N ASN A 99 -11.72 -10.12 -14.61
CA ASN A 99 -13.18 -10.16 -14.67
C ASN A 99 -13.80 -11.48 -14.15
N SER A 100 -13.17 -12.12 -13.15
CA SER A 100 -13.81 -13.24 -12.47
C SER A 100 -15.10 -12.78 -11.77
N GLN A 101 -16.05 -13.71 -11.52
CA GLN A 101 -17.30 -13.36 -10.86
C GLN A 101 -17.06 -12.78 -9.46
N GLU A 102 -16.11 -13.34 -8.69
CA GLU A 102 -15.73 -12.82 -7.37
C GLU A 102 -15.24 -11.36 -7.45
N GLU A 103 -14.38 -11.04 -8.44
CA GLU A 103 -13.89 -9.67 -8.64
C GLU A 103 -15.01 -8.72 -9.02
N LEU A 104 -15.89 -9.13 -9.94
CA LEU A 104 -17.03 -8.31 -10.38
C LEU A 104 -18.01 -8.06 -9.22
N ASP A 105 -18.26 -9.05 -8.39
CA ASP A 105 -19.14 -8.91 -7.21
C ASP A 105 -18.55 -7.91 -6.21
N ILE A 106 -17.22 -7.94 -5.99
CA ILE A 106 -16.52 -6.98 -5.14
C ILE A 106 -16.63 -5.56 -5.72
N ILE A 107 -16.38 -5.39 -7.02
CA ILE A 107 -16.48 -4.08 -7.69
C ILE A 107 -17.91 -3.54 -7.62
N ASN A 108 -18.91 -4.37 -7.88
CA ASN A 108 -20.32 -3.99 -7.79
C ASN A 108 -20.71 -3.60 -6.35
N ASN A 109 -20.24 -4.34 -5.35
CA ASN A 109 -20.44 -4.01 -3.95
C ASN A 109 -19.80 -2.65 -3.61
N ILE A 110 -18.55 -2.41 -3.97
CA ILE A 110 -17.87 -1.13 -3.76
C ILE A 110 -18.67 0.01 -4.40
N ASN A 111 -19.08 -0.15 -5.66
CA ASN A 111 -19.84 0.87 -6.38
C ASN A 111 -21.22 1.13 -5.79
N SER A 112 -21.88 0.13 -5.21
CA SER A 112 -23.16 0.30 -4.52
C SER A 112 -23.02 1.12 -3.22
N LEU A 113 -21.87 0.96 -2.53
CA LEU A 113 -21.55 1.67 -1.29
C LEU A 113 -20.99 3.08 -1.52
N LYS A 114 -20.50 3.37 -2.73
CA LYS A 114 -19.94 4.67 -3.15
C LYS A 114 -18.94 5.27 -2.16
N PRO A 115 -17.86 4.56 -1.79
CA PRO A 115 -16.87 5.10 -0.87
C PRO A 115 -16.12 6.27 -1.52
N ASP A 116 -15.74 7.28 -0.72
CA ASP A 116 -14.86 8.35 -1.18
C ASP A 116 -13.42 7.83 -1.36
N ILE A 117 -12.99 6.92 -0.48
CA ILE A 117 -11.62 6.42 -0.38
C ILE A 117 -11.61 4.90 -0.35
N ILE A 118 -10.69 4.28 -1.11
CA ILE A 118 -10.45 2.84 -1.09
C ILE A 118 -8.99 2.58 -0.71
N PHE A 119 -8.77 1.82 0.37
CA PHE A 119 -7.47 1.29 0.72
C PHE A 119 -7.32 -0.15 0.21
N VAL A 120 -6.31 -0.40 -0.62
CA VAL A 120 -6.04 -1.70 -1.24
C VAL A 120 -4.78 -2.33 -0.64
N GLY A 121 -4.97 -3.36 0.18
CA GLY A 121 -3.92 -4.09 0.89
C GLY A 121 -3.69 -5.51 0.36
N LEU A 122 -3.45 -5.68 -0.95
CA LEU A 122 -3.16 -6.98 -1.58
C LEU A 122 -1.66 -7.30 -1.63
N GLY A 123 -0.82 -6.32 -1.29
CA GLY A 123 0.62 -6.39 -1.37
C GLY A 123 1.17 -6.22 -2.79
N PHE A 124 2.42 -5.71 -2.87
CA PHE A 124 3.13 -5.50 -4.14
C PHE A 124 3.51 -6.85 -4.79
N PRO A 125 3.36 -7.02 -6.12
CA PRO A 125 2.79 -6.09 -7.11
C PRO A 125 1.28 -6.25 -7.33
N LYS A 126 0.61 -7.11 -6.56
CA LYS A 126 -0.79 -7.48 -6.77
C LYS A 126 -1.75 -6.29 -6.66
N GLN A 127 -1.52 -5.41 -5.70
CA GLN A 127 -2.37 -4.24 -5.50
C GLN A 127 -2.27 -3.26 -6.66
N GLU A 128 -1.09 -3.04 -7.22
CA GLU A 128 -0.87 -2.18 -8.38
C GLU A 128 -1.58 -2.74 -9.62
N ILE A 129 -1.47 -4.05 -9.84
CA ILE A 129 -2.17 -4.73 -10.94
C ILE A 129 -3.67 -4.57 -10.77
N TRP A 130 -4.21 -4.88 -9.58
CA TRP A 130 -5.65 -4.79 -9.33
C TRP A 130 -6.19 -3.38 -9.51
N ILE A 131 -5.49 -2.38 -8.98
CA ILE A 131 -5.87 -0.96 -9.11
C ILE A 131 -5.86 -0.57 -10.58
N ASN A 132 -4.79 -0.88 -11.31
CA ASN A 132 -4.68 -0.53 -12.72
C ASN A 132 -5.81 -1.13 -13.58
N GLU A 133 -6.19 -2.37 -13.34
CA GLU A 133 -7.24 -3.06 -14.08
C GLU A 133 -8.67 -2.58 -13.73
N ASN A 134 -8.85 -2.00 -12.54
CA ASN A 134 -10.18 -1.74 -12.04
C ASN A 134 -10.47 -0.28 -11.66
N LYS A 135 -9.46 0.62 -11.64
CA LYS A 135 -9.65 2.03 -11.25
C LYS A 135 -10.75 2.73 -12.04
N ASP A 136 -10.84 2.49 -13.34
CA ASP A 136 -11.83 3.12 -14.22
C ASP A 136 -13.24 2.54 -14.07
N LYS A 137 -13.37 1.40 -13.38
CA LYS A 137 -14.64 0.74 -13.06
C LYS A 137 -15.18 1.16 -11.69
N LEU A 138 -14.36 1.83 -10.86
CA LEU A 138 -14.67 2.16 -9.48
C LEU A 138 -15.11 3.63 -9.36
N ASN A 139 -16.22 3.84 -8.67
CA ASN A 139 -16.75 5.18 -8.42
C ASN A 139 -16.28 5.67 -7.03
N CYS A 140 -15.04 6.19 -6.97
CA CYS A 140 -14.44 6.76 -5.75
C CYS A 140 -13.52 7.92 -6.10
N LYS A 141 -13.10 8.71 -5.12
CA LYS A 141 -12.21 9.86 -5.30
C LYS A 141 -10.72 9.48 -5.20
N VAL A 142 -10.41 8.53 -4.31
CA VAL A 142 -9.02 8.13 -4.02
C VAL A 142 -8.92 6.62 -3.90
N ILE A 143 -7.95 6.03 -4.59
CA ILE A 143 -7.55 4.64 -4.42
C ILE A 143 -6.06 4.63 -4.07
N ILE A 144 -5.68 3.93 -3.02
CA ILE A 144 -4.28 3.79 -2.62
C ILE A 144 -3.90 2.34 -2.37
N GLY A 145 -2.79 1.90 -2.97
CA GLY A 145 -2.13 0.64 -2.66
C GLY A 145 -1.27 0.79 -1.41
N ASN A 146 -1.71 0.25 -0.28
CA ASN A 146 -1.04 0.45 1.02
C ASN A 146 -0.54 -0.85 1.68
N GLY A 147 -0.56 -1.97 0.97
CA GLY A 147 0.09 -3.24 1.36
C GLY A 147 -0.15 -3.65 2.81
N GLY A 148 0.93 -3.76 3.56
CA GLY A 148 0.91 -4.18 4.97
C GLY A 148 0.39 -3.15 5.96
N THR A 149 -0.06 -1.98 5.54
CA THR A 149 -0.67 -0.95 6.40
C THR A 149 -1.95 -1.50 7.06
N MET A 150 -2.71 -2.32 6.34
CA MET A 150 -3.92 -2.98 6.87
C MET A 150 -3.62 -3.83 8.11
N ASP A 151 -2.52 -4.57 8.13
CA ASP A 151 -2.11 -5.38 9.28
C ASP A 151 -1.74 -4.51 10.50
N ILE A 152 -1.17 -3.34 10.27
CA ILE A 152 -0.84 -2.38 11.34
C ILE A 152 -2.12 -1.73 11.87
N LEU A 153 -3.00 -1.26 11.00
CA LEU A 153 -4.28 -0.65 11.38
C LEU A 153 -5.19 -1.64 12.11
N SER A 154 -5.14 -2.93 11.77
CA SER A 154 -5.84 -3.97 12.52
C SER A 154 -5.25 -4.26 13.90
N GLY A 155 -4.07 -3.72 14.21
CA GLY A 155 -3.35 -3.99 15.46
C GLY A 155 -2.69 -5.37 15.53
N ASN A 156 -2.71 -6.15 14.45
CA ASN A 156 -2.06 -7.47 14.41
C ASN A 156 -0.53 -7.36 14.35
N ILE A 157 -0.03 -6.31 13.73
CA ILE A 157 1.40 -6.03 13.62
C ILE A 157 1.65 -4.65 14.21
N LYS A 158 2.62 -4.55 15.11
CA LYS A 158 3.08 -3.26 15.63
C LYS A 158 4.04 -2.63 14.63
N ARG A 159 3.90 -1.33 14.42
CA ARG A 159 4.89 -0.56 13.66
C ARG A 159 6.24 -0.61 14.40
N ALA A 160 7.34 -0.49 13.66
CA ALA A 160 8.65 -0.39 14.26
C ALA A 160 8.72 0.83 15.21
N PRO A 161 9.47 0.74 16.33
CA PRO A 161 9.69 1.90 17.21
C PRO A 161 10.27 3.10 16.43
N GLU A 162 9.99 4.32 16.89
CA GLU A 162 10.41 5.57 16.22
C GLU A 162 11.91 5.63 15.94
N VAL A 163 12.74 5.11 16.83
CA VAL A 163 14.20 5.03 16.62
C VAL A 163 14.53 4.26 15.33
N PHE A 164 13.87 3.12 15.09
CA PHE A 164 14.08 2.34 13.88
C PHE A 164 13.52 3.04 12.63
N GLN A 165 12.41 3.78 12.78
CA GLN A 165 11.82 4.56 11.70
C GLN A 165 12.77 5.70 11.30
N ASN A 166 13.24 6.49 12.25
CA ASN A 166 14.13 7.65 12.05
C ASN A 166 15.49 7.24 11.46
N LEU A 167 16.01 6.08 11.84
CA LEU A 167 17.24 5.52 11.28
C LEU A 167 17.06 4.81 9.94
N GLY A 168 15.81 4.69 9.43
CA GLY A 168 15.53 3.95 8.19
C GLY A 168 15.67 2.44 8.32
N LEU A 169 15.63 1.91 9.55
CA LEU A 169 15.85 0.49 9.89
C LEU A 169 14.54 -0.28 10.13
N GLU A 170 13.38 0.24 9.71
CA GLU A 170 12.10 -0.48 9.81
C GLU A 170 12.15 -1.87 9.16
N TRP A 171 12.85 -1.97 8.01
CA TRP A 171 13.01 -3.24 7.31
C TRP A 171 13.76 -4.28 8.15
N LEU A 172 14.78 -3.84 8.90
CA LEU A 172 15.54 -4.71 9.79
C LEU A 172 14.71 -5.15 11.00
N TYR A 173 13.98 -4.23 11.61
CA TYR A 173 13.05 -4.56 12.69
C TYR A 173 12.02 -5.61 12.26
N ARG A 174 11.41 -5.42 11.07
CA ARG A 174 10.46 -6.38 10.49
C ARG A 174 11.12 -7.73 10.18
N LEU A 175 12.37 -7.73 9.72
CA LEU A 175 13.12 -8.97 9.44
C LEU A 175 13.37 -9.76 10.74
N VAL A 176 13.75 -9.07 11.82
CA VAL A 176 13.96 -9.71 13.13
C VAL A 176 12.66 -10.31 13.69
N LYS A 177 11.53 -9.62 13.51
CA LYS A 177 10.22 -10.11 13.94
C LYS A 177 9.67 -11.24 13.06
N GLU A 178 9.97 -11.21 11.77
CA GLU A 178 9.51 -12.17 10.76
C GLU A 178 10.69 -12.64 9.89
N PRO A 179 11.52 -13.62 10.32
CA PRO A 179 12.70 -14.08 9.57
C PRO A 179 12.37 -14.64 8.18
N SER A 180 11.16 -15.12 7.96
CA SER A 180 10.66 -15.56 6.64
C SER A 180 10.75 -14.49 5.55
N ARG A 181 10.81 -13.21 5.93
CA ARG A 181 10.96 -12.07 5.02
C ARG A 181 12.37 -11.94 4.42
N ILE A 182 13.35 -12.75 4.83
CA ILE A 182 14.75 -12.62 4.36
C ILE A 182 14.85 -12.60 2.84
N LYS A 183 14.13 -13.49 2.13
CA LYS A 183 14.15 -13.53 0.66
C LYS A 183 13.70 -12.22 0.04
N ARG A 184 12.69 -11.58 0.61
CA ARG A 184 12.17 -10.28 0.17
C ARG A 184 13.13 -9.14 0.52
N GLN A 185 13.76 -9.19 1.69
CA GLN A 185 14.68 -8.15 2.16
C GLN A 185 16.03 -8.16 1.42
N MET A 186 16.45 -9.31 0.86
CA MET A 186 17.64 -9.42 0.02
C MET A 186 17.57 -8.59 -1.28
N VAL A 187 16.39 -8.07 -1.62
CA VAL A 187 16.25 -7.12 -2.73
C VAL A 187 16.98 -5.80 -2.42
N LEU A 188 17.00 -5.35 -1.16
CA LEU A 188 17.65 -4.10 -0.78
C LEU A 188 19.16 -4.08 -1.04
N PRO A 189 19.98 -5.04 -0.53
CA PRO A 189 21.40 -5.10 -0.85
C PRO A 189 21.66 -5.23 -2.37
N LYS A 190 20.88 -6.06 -3.07
CA LYS A 190 21.01 -6.21 -4.54
C LYS A 190 20.74 -4.89 -5.25
N PHE A 191 19.71 -4.16 -4.85
CA PHE A 191 19.40 -2.84 -5.39
C PHE A 191 20.53 -1.85 -5.13
N MET A 192 21.09 -1.82 -3.92
CA MET A 192 22.22 -0.93 -3.59
C MET A 192 23.45 -1.21 -4.43
N ILE A 193 23.81 -2.50 -4.64
CA ILE A 193 24.89 -2.91 -5.52
C ILE A 193 24.61 -2.43 -6.95
N HIS A 194 23.40 -2.67 -7.45
CA HIS A 194 22.99 -2.22 -8.79
C HIS A 194 23.13 -0.69 -8.93
N MET A 195 22.69 0.07 -7.94
CA MET A 195 22.82 1.54 -7.94
C MET A 195 24.27 2.02 -7.98
N LEU A 196 25.21 1.29 -7.40
CA LEU A 196 26.64 1.64 -7.44
C LEU A 196 27.25 1.45 -8.83
N PHE A 197 26.91 0.37 -9.52
CA PHE A 197 27.57 -0.04 -10.75
C PHE A 197 26.86 0.36 -12.05
N THR A 198 25.57 0.71 -12.01
CA THR A 198 24.82 1.11 -13.21
C THR A 198 24.86 2.63 -13.38
N LYS A 199 25.29 3.12 -14.57
CA LYS A 199 25.41 4.57 -14.82
C LYS A 199 24.05 5.25 -15.04
N ASP A 200 23.11 4.61 -15.73
CA ASP A 200 21.85 5.20 -16.20
C ASP A 200 20.63 4.50 -15.57
N VAL A 201 20.37 4.78 -14.29
CA VAL A 201 19.20 4.22 -13.57
C VAL A 201 18.03 5.21 -13.51
N ILE A 202 18.24 6.46 -13.88
CA ILE A 202 17.25 7.53 -13.81
C ILE A 202 17.09 8.13 -15.22
N GLN A 203 16.09 7.67 -15.91
CA GLN A 203 15.54 8.35 -17.09
C GLN A 203 14.39 9.24 -16.65
#